data_b9a998d2a0aababcd0c8ac9e8b6c8382
#
_entry.id   b9a998d2a0aababcd0c8ac9e8b6c8382
#
_cell.length_a   1.000
_cell.length_b   1.000
_cell.length_c   1.000
_cell.angle_alpha   90.00
_cell.angle_beta   90.00
_cell.angle_gamma   90.00
#
_symmetry.space_group_name_H-M   'P 1'
#
loop_
_entity.id
_entity.type
_entity.pdbx_description
1 polymer ?
#
loop_
_entity_poly.entity_id
_entity_poly.type
_entity_poly.pdbx_seq_one_letter_code
_entity_poly.pdbx_strand_id
1 'polypeptide(L)'
;MRNNARARRVLLSLFLAGAAAVACPSAHAAPPPPHTSYWRERASFFQAFAAHADVAMVGDSLTDGAEWAEMFPGLRVVNRGIDGDTTRGVLDRVDGILAVHPKRVFVMIGINDFADEHRTVDAVFRDYSVLVSRLQQGGASVVVQSTLPCNAARAAWKSCKAVNPRIQQLNARLAALATGSTRFVSLSALVAPDGGLRDDLTFDGVHLNGRGYQLWKEAIAPFMP
;
A
#
# COMPACT_ATOMS: atom_id res chain seq x y z
N MET A 1 -62.06 23.10 69.13
CA MET A 1 -60.75 22.59 69.61
C MET A 1 -59.88 22.47 68.35
N ARG A 2 -58.78 23.22 68.27
CA ARG A 2 -57.99 23.45 67.10
C ARG A 2 -56.82 22.46 67.04
N ASN A 3 -56.74 21.68 65.95
CA ASN A 3 -55.59 20.81 65.70
C ASN A 3 -54.69 21.44 64.61
N ASN A 4 -53.50 21.83 64.95
CA ASN A 4 -52.45 22.33 64.08
C ASN A 4 -51.60 21.16 63.65
N ALA A 5 -51.66 20.80 62.31
CA ALA A 5 -50.72 19.90 61.66
C ALA A 5 -49.61 20.71 61.00
N ARG A 6 -48.40 20.61 61.54
CA ARG A 6 -47.17 21.19 60.97
C ARG A 6 -46.69 20.31 59.80
N ALA A 7 -46.75 20.83 58.55
CA ALA A 7 -46.10 20.21 57.38
C ALA A 7 -44.58 20.41 57.46
N ARG A 8 -43.83 19.33 57.53
CA ARG A 8 -42.38 19.31 57.35
C ARG A 8 -42.05 19.30 55.85
N ARG A 9 -41.43 20.37 55.37
CA ARG A 9 -40.85 20.43 54.02
C ARG A 9 -39.49 19.70 54.05
N VAL A 10 -39.40 18.61 53.27
CA VAL A 10 -38.15 17.93 53.01
C VAL A 10 -37.54 18.58 51.76
N LEU A 11 -36.42 19.26 51.92
CA LEU A 11 -35.61 19.78 50.82
C LEU A 11 -34.79 18.62 50.21
N LEU A 12 -35.14 18.23 49.00
CA LEU A 12 -34.36 17.26 48.23
C LEU A 12 -33.32 18.05 47.44
N SER A 13 -32.05 17.97 47.89
CA SER A 13 -30.90 18.56 47.20
C SER A 13 -30.49 17.64 46.05
N LEU A 14 -30.76 18.03 44.81
CA LEU A 14 -30.19 17.37 43.61
C LEU A 14 -28.73 17.77 43.46
N PHE A 15 -27.84 16.81 43.68
CA PHE A 15 -26.44 16.93 43.22
C PHE A 15 -26.37 16.60 41.72
N LEU A 16 -26.21 17.60 40.85
CA LEU A 16 -25.81 17.39 39.45
C LEU A 16 -24.30 17.10 39.46
N ALA A 17 -23.94 15.83 39.27
CA ALA A 17 -22.57 15.44 38.93
C ALA A 17 -22.30 15.78 37.46
N GLY A 18 -21.63 16.90 37.20
CA GLY A 18 -21.14 17.25 35.87
C GLY A 18 -20.00 16.33 35.46
N ALA A 19 -20.21 15.40 34.55
CA ALA A 19 -19.15 14.64 33.90
C ALA A 19 -18.42 15.57 32.92
N ALA A 20 -17.25 16.05 33.31
CA ALA A 20 -16.35 16.75 32.41
C ALA A 20 -15.77 15.71 31.41
N ALA A 21 -16.25 15.73 30.17
CA ALA A 21 -15.65 14.99 29.07
C ALA A 21 -14.24 15.57 28.78
N VAL A 22 -13.20 14.85 29.19
CA VAL A 22 -11.83 15.17 28.77
C VAL A 22 -11.74 14.86 27.29
N ALA A 23 -11.80 15.90 26.46
CA ALA A 23 -11.51 15.80 25.03
C ALA A 23 -10.02 15.50 24.88
N CYS A 24 -9.66 14.25 24.56
CA CYS A 24 -8.33 13.92 24.08
C CYS A 24 -8.07 14.71 22.79
N PRO A 25 -7.00 15.52 22.71
CA PRO A 25 -6.63 16.18 21.47
C PRO A 25 -6.33 15.09 20.43
N SER A 26 -7.09 15.05 19.36
CA SER A 26 -6.78 14.23 18.19
C SER A 26 -5.42 14.70 17.67
N ALA A 27 -4.39 13.88 17.82
CA ALA A 27 -3.10 14.13 17.22
C ALA A 27 -3.31 14.19 15.69
N HIS A 28 -3.35 15.37 15.15
CA HIS A 28 -3.36 15.57 13.70
C HIS A 28 -2.01 15.05 13.19
N ALA A 29 -2.05 13.96 12.41
CA ALA A 29 -0.85 13.51 11.70
C ALA A 29 -0.35 14.65 10.81
N ALA A 30 0.98 14.85 10.78
CA ALA A 30 1.57 15.82 9.86
C ALA A 30 1.09 15.53 8.42
N PRO A 31 0.87 16.58 7.62
CA PRO A 31 0.51 16.37 6.22
C PRO A 31 1.61 15.54 5.53
N PRO A 32 1.24 14.65 4.59
CA PRO A 32 2.23 13.86 3.87
C PRO A 32 3.21 14.79 3.13
N PRO A 33 4.48 14.37 2.93
CA PRO A 33 5.43 15.14 2.17
C PRO A 33 4.92 15.36 0.73
N PRO A 34 5.22 16.50 0.10
CA PRO A 34 4.81 16.75 -1.26
C PRO A 34 5.47 15.76 -2.22
N HIS A 35 4.72 15.28 -3.20
CA HIS A 35 5.24 14.40 -4.25
C HIS A 35 6.43 15.02 -4.99
N THR A 36 7.38 14.16 -5.41
CA THR A 36 8.56 14.59 -6.21
C THR A 36 8.15 15.17 -7.56
N SER A 37 9.05 15.89 -8.24
CA SER A 37 8.82 16.37 -9.61
C SER A 37 8.58 15.19 -10.57
N TYR A 38 9.38 14.13 -10.45
CA TYR A 38 9.23 12.91 -11.24
C TYR A 38 7.86 12.26 -11.04
N TRP A 39 7.40 12.13 -9.79
CA TRP A 39 6.07 11.59 -9.51
C TRP A 39 4.97 12.40 -10.22
N ARG A 40 5.01 13.76 -10.12
CA ARG A 40 4.01 14.61 -10.78
C ARG A 40 4.05 14.50 -12.29
N GLU A 41 5.24 14.42 -12.89
CA GLU A 41 5.44 14.22 -14.31
C GLU A 41 4.81 12.89 -14.76
N ARG A 42 5.15 11.78 -14.09
CA ARG A 42 4.61 10.46 -14.41
C ARG A 42 3.10 10.37 -14.23
N ALA A 43 2.57 10.91 -13.13
CA ALA A 43 1.13 10.94 -12.88
C ALA A 43 0.38 11.72 -13.97
N SER A 44 0.91 12.87 -14.39
CA SER A 44 0.33 13.67 -15.49
C SER A 44 0.37 12.94 -16.83
N PHE A 45 1.49 12.23 -17.12
CA PHE A 45 1.61 11.40 -18.31
C PHE A 45 0.55 10.29 -18.32
N PHE A 46 0.33 9.61 -17.19
CA PHE A 46 -0.67 8.55 -17.10
C PHE A 46 -2.10 9.07 -17.34
N GLN A 47 -2.40 10.31 -16.93
CA GLN A 47 -3.68 10.95 -17.21
C GLN A 47 -3.83 11.30 -18.70
N ALA A 48 -2.78 11.84 -19.31
CA ALA A 48 -2.81 12.25 -20.73
C ALA A 48 -2.90 11.06 -21.69
N PHE A 49 -2.32 9.90 -21.33
CA PHE A 49 -2.24 8.70 -22.18
C PHE A 49 -2.96 7.52 -21.54
N ALA A 50 -4.24 7.68 -21.24
CA ALA A 50 -5.10 6.68 -20.61
C ALA A 50 -5.77 5.75 -21.66
N ALA A 51 -4.99 5.13 -22.54
CA ALA A 51 -5.52 4.13 -23.48
C ALA A 51 -5.98 2.87 -22.73
N HIS A 52 -7.05 2.21 -23.23
CA HIS A 52 -7.58 0.98 -22.63
C HIS A 52 -6.52 -0.13 -22.56
N ALA A 53 -6.42 -0.77 -21.40
CA ALA A 53 -5.47 -1.86 -21.13
C ALA A 53 -6.18 -3.10 -20.56
N ASP A 54 -5.61 -4.29 -20.79
CA ASP A 54 -6.09 -5.51 -20.15
C ASP A 54 -5.53 -5.63 -18.73
N VAL A 55 -4.28 -5.19 -18.56
CA VAL A 55 -3.55 -5.27 -17.28
C VAL A 55 -2.88 -3.94 -16.96
N ALA A 56 -2.97 -3.50 -15.70
CA ALA A 56 -2.17 -2.43 -15.15
C ALA A 56 -1.20 -2.97 -14.09
N MET A 57 0.10 -2.67 -14.27
CA MET A 57 1.15 -2.97 -13.28
C MET A 57 1.37 -1.73 -12.42
N VAL A 58 1.07 -1.82 -11.13
CA VAL A 58 1.05 -0.69 -10.18
C VAL A 58 2.08 -0.91 -9.08
N GLY A 59 2.89 0.11 -8.81
CA GLY A 59 3.92 0.03 -7.79
C GLY A 59 4.88 1.21 -7.81
N ASP A 60 6.05 0.96 -7.25
CA ASP A 60 7.17 1.89 -7.13
C ASP A 60 8.22 1.73 -8.26
N SER A 61 9.51 2.04 -7.94
CA SER A 61 10.63 1.93 -8.87
C SER A 61 10.81 0.54 -9.47
N LEU A 62 10.55 -0.51 -8.71
CA LEU A 62 10.64 -1.88 -9.22
C LEU A 62 9.62 -2.14 -10.33
N THR A 63 8.44 -1.56 -10.20
CA THR A 63 7.39 -1.65 -11.24
C THR A 63 7.68 -0.69 -12.38
N ASP A 64 8.14 0.52 -12.09
CA ASP A 64 8.47 1.57 -13.09
C ASP A 64 9.58 1.09 -14.03
N GLY A 65 10.62 0.46 -13.49
CA GLY A 65 11.79 0.00 -14.23
C GLY A 65 11.61 -1.27 -15.07
N ALA A 66 10.42 -1.85 -15.13
CA ALA A 66 10.17 -3.07 -15.89
C ALA A 66 9.51 -2.78 -17.25
N GLU A 67 9.96 -3.49 -18.28
CA GLU A 67 9.39 -3.44 -19.64
C GLU A 67 8.24 -4.45 -19.76
N TRP A 68 7.12 -4.15 -19.09
CA TRP A 68 5.98 -5.08 -18.95
C TRP A 68 5.38 -5.51 -20.30
N ALA A 69 5.36 -4.63 -21.29
CA ALA A 69 4.85 -4.95 -22.61
C ALA A 69 5.73 -5.97 -23.35
N GLU A 70 7.05 -5.91 -23.16
CA GLU A 70 8.00 -6.90 -23.68
C GLU A 70 7.93 -8.22 -22.91
N MET A 71 7.72 -8.13 -21.60
CA MET A 71 7.59 -9.31 -20.74
C MET A 71 6.33 -10.13 -21.09
N PHE A 72 5.23 -9.48 -21.50
CA PHE A 72 3.95 -10.13 -21.80
C PHE A 72 3.43 -9.73 -23.18
N PRO A 73 4.12 -10.14 -24.27
CA PRO A 73 3.69 -9.84 -25.63
C PRO A 73 2.32 -10.45 -25.92
N GLY A 74 1.47 -9.71 -26.60
CA GLY A 74 0.09 -10.13 -26.93
C GLY A 74 -0.97 -9.69 -25.90
N LEU A 75 -0.56 -9.14 -24.74
CA LEU A 75 -1.44 -8.47 -23.81
C LEU A 75 -1.23 -6.96 -23.82
N ARG A 76 -2.31 -6.20 -23.66
CA ARG A 76 -2.20 -4.75 -23.46
C ARG A 76 -1.89 -4.48 -21.99
N VAL A 77 -0.60 -4.56 -21.64
CA VAL A 77 -0.10 -4.28 -20.30
C VAL A 77 0.41 -2.85 -20.24
N VAL A 78 -0.05 -2.07 -19.28
CA VAL A 78 0.46 -0.72 -19.03
C VAL A 78 1.26 -0.66 -17.73
N ASN A 79 2.41 0.00 -17.81
CA ASN A 79 3.19 0.33 -16.62
C ASN A 79 2.55 1.53 -15.90
N ARG A 80 2.24 1.34 -14.63
CA ARG A 80 1.74 2.35 -13.72
C ARG A 80 2.60 2.37 -12.44
N GLY A 81 3.90 2.06 -12.58
CA GLY A 81 4.92 2.28 -11.57
C GLY A 81 5.40 3.72 -11.57
N ILE A 82 5.83 4.22 -10.42
CA ILE A 82 6.55 5.49 -10.26
C ILE A 82 7.67 5.30 -9.25
N ASP A 83 8.89 5.68 -9.62
CA ASP A 83 10.05 5.60 -8.73
C ASP A 83 9.80 6.37 -7.43
N GLY A 84 10.15 5.76 -6.30
CA GLY A 84 9.97 6.31 -4.95
C GLY A 84 8.51 6.37 -4.46
N ASP A 85 7.54 5.79 -5.19
CA ASP A 85 6.14 5.86 -4.79
C ASP A 85 5.85 5.05 -3.52
N THR A 86 4.80 5.47 -2.81
CA THR A 86 4.32 4.87 -1.57
C THR A 86 2.85 4.45 -1.70
N THR A 87 2.32 3.73 -0.72
CA THR A 87 0.89 3.37 -0.72
C THR A 87 -0.03 4.59 -0.80
N ARG A 88 0.36 5.71 -0.18
CA ARG A 88 -0.36 6.99 -0.29
C ARG A 88 -0.27 7.57 -1.70
N GLY A 89 0.95 7.62 -2.27
CA GLY A 89 1.14 8.14 -3.60
C GLY A 89 0.32 7.38 -4.64
N VAL A 90 0.23 6.05 -4.53
CA VAL A 90 -0.64 5.25 -5.40
C VAL A 90 -2.12 5.59 -5.17
N LEU A 91 -2.57 5.80 -3.93
CA LEU A 91 -3.94 6.23 -3.63
C LEU A 91 -4.27 7.59 -4.24
N ASP A 92 -3.34 8.56 -4.20
CA ASP A 92 -3.54 9.90 -4.75
C ASP A 92 -3.71 9.90 -6.28
N ARG A 93 -3.22 8.84 -6.97
CA ARG A 93 -3.33 8.67 -8.42
C ARG A 93 -4.18 7.48 -8.88
N VAL A 94 -4.97 6.87 -8.00
CA VAL A 94 -5.76 5.68 -8.31
C VAL A 94 -6.75 5.89 -9.47
N ASP A 95 -7.29 7.09 -9.62
CA ASP A 95 -8.20 7.42 -10.71
C ASP A 95 -7.49 7.37 -12.08
N GLY A 96 -6.21 7.77 -12.16
CA GLY A 96 -5.38 7.60 -13.35
C GLY A 96 -5.05 6.13 -13.68
N ILE A 97 -5.05 5.25 -12.67
CA ILE A 97 -4.93 3.80 -12.87
C ILE A 97 -6.25 3.24 -13.43
N LEU A 98 -7.39 3.65 -12.89
CA LEU A 98 -8.71 3.20 -13.32
C LEU A 98 -9.11 3.77 -14.69
N ALA A 99 -8.57 4.91 -15.09
CA ALA A 99 -8.86 5.55 -16.39
C ALA A 99 -8.53 4.67 -17.61
N VAL A 100 -7.62 3.69 -17.47
CA VAL A 100 -7.32 2.73 -18.56
C VAL A 100 -8.26 1.53 -18.58
N HIS A 101 -9.27 1.48 -17.70
CA HIS A 101 -10.27 0.40 -17.59
C HIS A 101 -9.63 -0.99 -17.54
N PRO A 102 -8.68 -1.27 -16.63
CA PRO A 102 -7.97 -2.53 -16.59
C PRO A 102 -8.91 -3.65 -16.10
N LYS A 103 -8.86 -4.81 -16.76
CA LYS A 103 -9.54 -6.02 -16.28
C LYS A 103 -8.85 -6.55 -15.01
N ARG A 104 -7.52 -6.40 -14.94
CA ARG A 104 -6.69 -6.86 -13.83
C ARG A 104 -5.63 -5.85 -13.46
N VAL A 105 -5.46 -5.66 -12.17
CA VAL A 105 -4.42 -4.79 -11.60
C VAL A 105 -3.50 -5.62 -10.73
N PHE A 106 -2.20 -5.60 -11.02
CA PHE A 106 -1.16 -6.14 -10.17
C PHE A 106 -0.59 -5.03 -9.31
N VAL A 107 -0.51 -5.23 -7.99
CA VAL A 107 -0.02 -4.21 -7.07
C VAL A 107 1.15 -4.77 -6.26
N MET A 108 2.30 -4.10 -6.32
CA MET A 108 3.45 -4.31 -5.42
C MET A 108 3.99 -2.96 -4.98
N ILE A 109 3.85 -2.63 -3.70
CA ILE A 109 4.20 -1.33 -3.12
C ILE A 109 4.48 -1.49 -1.62
N GLY A 110 5.18 -0.55 -0.99
CA GLY A 110 5.29 -0.49 0.47
C GLY A 110 6.70 -0.37 1.02
N ILE A 111 7.76 -0.66 0.26
CA ILE A 111 9.12 -0.55 0.75
C ILE A 111 9.48 0.91 1.10
N ASN A 112 9.08 1.88 0.26
CA ASN A 112 9.35 3.30 0.46
C ASN A 112 8.56 3.88 1.65
N ASP A 113 7.36 3.37 1.92
CA ASP A 113 6.61 3.71 3.13
C ASP A 113 7.42 3.48 4.41
N PHE A 114 8.26 2.45 4.43
CA PHE A 114 9.09 2.10 5.58
C PHE A 114 10.47 2.76 5.56
N ALA A 115 11.06 2.91 4.38
CA ALA A 115 12.42 3.43 4.21
C ALA A 115 12.45 4.96 4.32
N ASP A 116 11.55 5.63 3.65
CA ASP A 116 11.57 7.08 3.47
C ASP A 116 10.55 7.80 4.37
N GLU A 117 9.32 7.25 4.51
CA GLU A 117 8.27 7.87 5.32
C GLU A 117 8.22 7.34 6.77
N HIS A 118 8.99 6.31 7.11
CA HIS A 118 9.04 5.70 8.45
C HIS A 118 7.66 5.28 9.01
N ARG A 119 6.73 4.89 8.15
CA ARG A 119 5.36 4.57 8.52
C ARG A 119 5.26 3.25 9.29
N THR A 120 4.21 3.11 10.09
CA THR A 120 3.92 1.84 10.78
C THR A 120 3.30 0.82 9.80
N VAL A 121 3.48 -0.48 10.09
CA VAL A 121 2.86 -1.57 9.31
C VAL A 121 1.33 -1.42 9.27
N ASP A 122 0.70 -0.99 10.38
CA ASP A 122 -0.74 -0.78 10.44
C ASP A 122 -1.21 0.34 9.50
N ALA A 123 -0.45 1.43 9.42
CA ALA A 123 -0.78 2.55 8.54
C ALA A 123 -0.65 2.14 7.06
N VAL A 124 0.44 1.46 6.70
CA VAL A 124 0.68 0.98 5.33
C VAL A 124 -0.38 -0.06 4.93
N PHE A 125 -0.67 -1.04 5.78
CA PHE A 125 -1.69 -2.05 5.51
C PHE A 125 -3.09 -1.45 5.34
N ARG A 126 -3.44 -0.44 6.13
CA ARG A 126 -4.73 0.27 6.02
C ARG A 126 -4.85 0.94 4.65
N ASP A 127 -3.83 1.70 4.23
CA ASP A 127 -3.84 2.37 2.94
C ASP A 127 -3.84 1.37 1.78
N TYR A 128 -3.10 0.26 1.91
CA TYR A 128 -3.12 -0.83 0.94
C TYR A 128 -4.51 -1.46 0.82
N SER A 129 -5.20 -1.66 1.93
CA SER A 129 -6.57 -2.21 1.94
C SER A 129 -7.57 -1.27 1.27
N VAL A 130 -7.43 0.04 1.51
CA VAL A 130 -8.24 1.08 0.83
C VAL A 130 -7.95 1.06 -0.68
N LEU A 131 -6.68 0.96 -1.08
CA LEU A 131 -6.28 0.88 -2.49
C LEU A 131 -6.93 -0.32 -3.18
N VAL A 132 -6.83 -1.52 -2.60
CA VAL A 132 -7.45 -2.74 -3.13
C VAL A 132 -8.96 -2.55 -3.30
N SER A 133 -9.62 -2.00 -2.28
CA SER A 133 -11.07 -1.71 -2.33
C SER A 133 -11.43 -0.72 -3.45
N ARG A 134 -10.66 0.37 -3.62
CA ARG A 134 -10.86 1.35 -4.70
C ARG A 134 -10.72 0.71 -6.09
N LEU A 135 -9.70 -0.12 -6.28
CA LEU A 135 -9.48 -0.83 -7.55
C LEU A 135 -10.62 -1.80 -7.88
N GLN A 136 -11.12 -2.54 -6.88
CA GLN A 136 -12.27 -3.43 -7.04
C GLN A 136 -13.56 -2.67 -7.36
N GLN A 137 -13.83 -1.56 -6.67
CA GLN A 137 -14.98 -0.69 -6.95
C GLN A 137 -14.93 -0.13 -8.37
N GLY A 138 -13.73 0.10 -8.91
CA GLY A 138 -13.49 0.47 -10.30
C GLY A 138 -13.65 -0.68 -11.30
N GLY A 139 -14.05 -1.88 -10.86
CA GLY A 139 -14.34 -3.04 -11.71
C GLY A 139 -13.14 -3.95 -12.01
N ALA A 140 -11.96 -3.67 -11.46
CA ALA A 140 -10.78 -4.50 -11.70
C ALA A 140 -10.71 -5.71 -10.74
N SER A 141 -10.25 -6.86 -11.23
CA SER A 141 -9.71 -7.92 -10.36
C SER A 141 -8.31 -7.52 -9.88
N VAL A 142 -7.98 -7.78 -8.61
CA VAL A 142 -6.72 -7.33 -8.02
C VAL A 142 -5.82 -8.52 -7.69
N VAL A 143 -4.57 -8.44 -8.11
CA VAL A 143 -3.49 -9.36 -7.73
C VAL A 143 -2.52 -8.59 -6.84
N VAL A 144 -2.61 -8.83 -5.54
CA VAL A 144 -1.68 -8.29 -4.55
C VAL A 144 -0.43 -9.16 -4.56
N GLN A 145 0.70 -8.54 -4.75
CA GLN A 145 2.00 -9.20 -4.72
C GLN A 145 2.69 -8.93 -3.38
N SER A 146 3.47 -9.87 -2.88
CA SER A 146 4.31 -9.59 -1.72
C SER A 146 5.31 -8.48 -2.04
N THR A 147 5.40 -7.48 -1.17
CA THR A 147 6.43 -6.44 -1.24
C THR A 147 7.81 -7.08 -1.11
N LEU A 148 8.73 -6.76 -2.01
CA LEU A 148 10.10 -7.28 -1.97
C LEU A 148 10.93 -6.58 -0.88
N PRO A 149 11.76 -7.35 -0.15
CA PRO A 149 12.74 -6.81 0.78
C PRO A 149 13.96 -6.27 0.03
N CYS A 150 14.82 -5.54 0.73
CA CYS A 150 16.13 -5.18 0.21
C CYS A 150 17.24 -6.14 0.70
N ASN A 151 18.37 -6.19 -0.01
CA ASN A 151 19.58 -6.90 0.39
C ASN A 151 20.41 -6.00 1.33
N ALA A 152 20.45 -6.32 2.62
CA ALA A 152 21.08 -5.47 3.63
C ALA A 152 22.61 -5.42 3.55
N ALA A 153 23.24 -6.34 2.82
CA ALA A 153 24.69 -6.35 2.62
C ALA A 153 25.11 -5.44 1.45
N ARG A 154 24.21 -5.22 0.47
CA ARG A 154 24.48 -4.50 -0.77
C ARG A 154 23.83 -3.13 -0.83
N ALA A 155 22.62 -2.99 -0.28
CA ALA A 155 21.84 -1.76 -0.37
C ALA A 155 22.56 -0.59 0.32
N ALA A 156 22.60 0.56 -0.37
CA ALA A 156 23.06 1.82 0.20
C ALA A 156 22.16 2.32 1.35
N TRP A 157 20.92 1.84 1.43
CA TRP A 157 19.99 2.16 2.50
C TRP A 157 20.41 1.51 3.82
N LYS A 158 20.92 2.34 4.74
CA LYS A 158 21.25 1.90 6.09
C LYS A 158 20.06 1.33 6.87
N SER A 159 18.85 1.74 6.51
CA SER A 159 17.59 1.29 7.09
C SER A 159 17.17 -0.12 6.66
N CYS A 160 17.77 -0.73 5.65
CA CYS A 160 17.35 -2.01 5.05
C CYS A 160 17.14 -3.11 6.12
N LYS A 161 18.06 -3.25 7.10
CA LYS A 161 17.92 -4.21 8.20
C LYS A 161 16.66 -3.98 9.07
N ALA A 162 16.23 -2.72 9.21
CA ALA A 162 15.04 -2.36 9.98
C ALA A 162 13.76 -2.44 9.13
N VAL A 163 13.87 -2.29 7.82
CA VAL A 163 12.76 -2.32 6.86
C VAL A 163 12.30 -3.75 6.60
N ASN A 164 13.20 -4.70 6.38
CA ASN A 164 12.86 -6.07 6.02
C ASN A 164 11.90 -6.77 6.99
N PRO A 165 12.04 -6.70 8.32
CA PRO A 165 11.07 -7.27 9.25
C PRO A 165 9.66 -6.65 9.14
N ARG A 166 9.57 -5.35 8.80
CA ARG A 166 8.28 -4.68 8.57
C ARG A 166 7.63 -5.15 7.28
N ILE A 167 8.42 -5.39 6.22
CA ILE A 167 7.95 -5.98 4.97
C ILE A 167 7.40 -7.38 5.22
N GLN A 168 8.07 -8.23 6.01
CA GLN A 168 7.55 -9.55 6.36
C GLN A 168 6.20 -9.46 7.09
N GLN A 169 6.07 -8.55 8.07
CA GLN A 169 4.81 -8.32 8.77
C GLN A 169 3.71 -7.81 7.82
N LEU A 170 4.05 -6.90 6.91
CA LEU A 170 3.10 -6.41 5.90
C LEU A 170 2.65 -7.57 5.00
N ASN A 171 3.58 -8.35 4.46
CA ASN A 171 3.29 -9.46 3.54
C ASN A 171 2.38 -10.53 4.18
N ALA A 172 2.60 -10.86 5.46
CA ALA A 172 1.73 -11.76 6.20
C ALA A 172 0.27 -11.26 6.26
N ARG A 173 0.08 -9.95 6.38
CA ARG A 173 -1.25 -9.32 6.39
C ARG A 173 -1.85 -9.20 4.99
N LEU A 174 -1.03 -8.88 3.98
CA LEU A 174 -1.47 -8.78 2.59
C LEU A 174 -2.04 -10.11 2.08
N ALA A 175 -1.49 -11.23 2.50
CA ALA A 175 -2.01 -12.55 2.15
C ALA A 175 -3.47 -12.75 2.58
N ALA A 176 -3.91 -12.12 3.67
CA ALA A 176 -5.28 -12.17 4.15
C ALA A 176 -6.27 -11.34 3.29
N LEU A 177 -5.79 -10.47 2.39
CA LEU A 177 -6.61 -9.73 1.44
C LEU A 177 -7.10 -10.61 0.27
N ALA A 178 -6.58 -11.83 0.12
CA ALA A 178 -6.93 -12.76 -0.96
C ALA A 178 -8.35 -13.34 -0.79
N THR A 179 -9.36 -12.50 -1.01
CA THR A 179 -10.78 -12.85 -0.92
C THR A 179 -11.53 -12.37 -2.18
N GLY A 180 -12.60 -13.07 -2.56
CA GLY A 180 -13.43 -12.69 -3.71
C GLY A 180 -12.62 -12.61 -5.02
N SER A 181 -12.55 -11.42 -5.62
CA SER A 181 -11.80 -11.13 -6.85
C SER A 181 -10.32 -10.77 -6.62
N THR A 182 -9.86 -10.73 -5.36
CA THR A 182 -8.46 -10.49 -5.02
C THR A 182 -7.69 -11.81 -4.91
N ARG A 183 -6.47 -11.83 -5.44
CA ARG A 183 -5.49 -12.91 -5.29
C ARG A 183 -4.24 -12.37 -4.62
N PHE A 184 -3.53 -13.22 -3.89
CA PHE A 184 -2.20 -12.91 -3.38
C PHE A 184 -1.15 -13.79 -4.06
N VAL A 185 -0.05 -13.16 -4.48
CA VAL A 185 1.10 -13.84 -5.09
C VAL A 185 2.33 -13.60 -4.25
N SER A 186 2.93 -14.66 -3.76
CA SER A 186 4.22 -14.59 -3.07
C SER A 186 5.36 -14.54 -4.09
N LEU A 187 6.23 -13.55 -3.97
CA LEU A 187 7.47 -13.43 -4.73
C LEU A 187 8.65 -14.07 -3.97
N SER A 188 8.39 -15.13 -3.20
CA SER A 188 9.39 -15.79 -2.35
C SER A 188 10.59 -16.34 -3.10
N ALA A 189 10.48 -16.65 -4.40
CA ALA A 189 11.61 -17.05 -5.24
C ALA A 189 12.70 -15.98 -5.35
N LEU A 190 12.36 -14.71 -5.09
CA LEU A 190 13.30 -13.60 -5.10
C LEU A 190 13.93 -13.33 -3.72
N VAL A 191 13.44 -14.01 -2.67
CA VAL A 191 13.86 -13.79 -1.28
C VAL A 191 14.86 -14.85 -0.86
N ALA A 192 15.95 -14.42 -0.22
CA ALA A 192 16.97 -15.30 0.34
C ALA A 192 16.52 -15.90 1.70
N PRO A 193 17.16 -16.98 2.18
CA PRO A 193 16.81 -17.61 3.46
C PRO A 193 16.90 -16.67 4.68
N ASP A 194 17.71 -15.63 4.61
CA ASP A 194 17.83 -14.59 5.65
C ASP A 194 16.70 -13.54 5.62
N GLY A 195 15.77 -13.66 4.66
CA GLY A 195 14.65 -12.75 4.48
C GLY A 195 14.96 -11.48 3.70
N GLY A 196 16.16 -11.34 3.15
CA GLY A 196 16.56 -10.25 2.26
C GLY A 196 16.32 -10.56 0.78
N LEU A 197 16.50 -9.55 -0.08
CA LEU A 197 16.54 -9.76 -1.53
C LEU A 197 17.76 -10.60 -1.89
N ARG A 198 17.58 -11.62 -2.75
CA ARG A 198 18.70 -12.47 -3.21
C ARG A 198 19.76 -11.65 -3.93
N ASP A 199 21.02 -11.88 -3.57
CA ASP A 199 22.19 -11.13 -4.08
C ASP A 199 22.38 -11.29 -5.60
N ASP A 200 22.08 -12.47 -6.13
CA ASP A 200 22.19 -12.79 -7.56
C ASP A 200 21.11 -12.15 -8.44
N LEU A 201 20.10 -11.53 -7.83
CA LEU A 201 18.94 -10.95 -8.52
C LEU A 201 18.90 -9.42 -8.51
N THR A 202 19.90 -8.78 -7.92
CA THR A 202 20.00 -7.33 -7.78
C THR A 202 21.36 -6.80 -8.16
N PHE A 203 21.44 -5.54 -8.58
CA PHE A 203 22.71 -4.86 -8.82
C PHE A 203 23.08 -3.85 -7.71
N ASP A 204 22.10 -3.31 -6.99
CA ASP A 204 22.31 -2.30 -5.95
C ASP A 204 21.74 -2.69 -4.56
N GLY A 205 21.13 -3.87 -4.47
CA GLY A 205 20.51 -4.38 -3.24
C GLY A 205 19.04 -4.03 -3.08
N VAL A 206 18.44 -3.29 -4.01
CA VAL A 206 17.02 -2.88 -4.01
C VAL A 206 16.36 -3.23 -5.33
N HIS A 207 16.94 -2.79 -6.44
CA HIS A 207 16.40 -2.95 -7.78
C HIS A 207 16.84 -4.27 -8.41
N LEU A 208 15.94 -4.86 -9.20
CA LEU A 208 16.16 -6.15 -9.83
C LEU A 208 17.02 -6.03 -11.09
N ASN A 209 17.85 -7.03 -11.32
CA ASN A 209 18.46 -7.27 -12.62
C ASN A 209 17.51 -8.08 -13.52
N GLY A 210 17.91 -8.33 -14.79
CA GLY A 210 17.08 -9.06 -15.75
C GLY A 210 16.66 -10.45 -15.28
N ARG A 211 17.52 -11.17 -14.52
CA ARG A 211 17.17 -12.47 -13.95
C ARG A 211 16.09 -12.35 -12.85
N GLY A 212 16.17 -11.31 -12.04
CA GLY A 212 15.14 -11.00 -11.04
C GLY A 212 13.78 -10.73 -11.70
N TYR A 213 13.75 -9.93 -12.76
CA TYR A 213 12.52 -9.68 -13.53
C TYR A 213 12.00 -10.94 -14.20
N GLN A 214 12.87 -11.85 -14.69
CA GLN A 214 12.44 -13.13 -15.23
C GLN A 214 11.70 -13.98 -14.17
N LEU A 215 12.26 -14.13 -12.98
CA LEU A 215 11.60 -14.85 -11.88
C LEU A 215 10.30 -14.16 -11.44
N TRP A 216 10.26 -12.83 -11.44
CA TRP A 216 9.03 -12.11 -11.16
C TRP A 216 7.96 -12.40 -12.21
N LYS A 217 8.32 -12.31 -13.51
CA LYS A 217 7.42 -12.70 -14.61
C LYS A 217 6.86 -14.11 -14.42
N GLU A 218 7.72 -15.09 -14.13
CA GLU A 218 7.32 -16.48 -13.93
C GLU A 218 6.31 -16.62 -12.78
N ALA A 219 6.53 -15.90 -11.67
CA ALA A 219 5.65 -15.92 -10.50
C ALA A 219 4.24 -15.37 -10.79
N ILE A 220 4.14 -14.33 -11.64
CA ILE A 220 2.86 -13.67 -11.91
C ILE A 220 2.16 -14.16 -13.18
N ALA A 221 2.86 -14.85 -14.08
CA ALA A 221 2.32 -15.34 -15.35
C ALA A 221 1.02 -16.17 -15.20
N PRO A 222 0.88 -17.07 -14.20
CA PRO A 222 -0.37 -17.82 -13.99
C PRO A 222 -1.59 -16.97 -13.65
N PHE A 223 -1.37 -15.70 -13.28
CA PHE A 223 -2.41 -14.75 -12.89
C PHE A 223 -2.73 -13.73 -13.99
N MET A 224 -2.07 -13.79 -15.13
CA MET A 224 -2.44 -12.95 -16.27
C MET A 224 -3.80 -13.38 -16.84
N PRO A 225 -4.57 -12.46 -17.48
CA PRO A 225 -5.89 -12.78 -18.03
C PRO A 225 -5.82 -13.75 -19.20
#